data_1534f810d819672e824950dc9aac52a3
#
_entry.id   1534f810d819672e824950dc9aac52a3
#
_cell.length_a   1.000
_cell.length_b   1.000
_cell.length_c   1.000
_cell.angle_alpha   90.00
_cell.angle_beta   90.00
_cell.angle_gamma   90.00
#
_symmetry.space_group_name_H-M   'P 1'
#
loop_
_entity.id
_entity.type
_entity.pdbx_description
1 polymer ?
#
loop_
_entity_poly.entity_id
_entity_poly.type
_entity_poly.pdbx_seq_one_letter_code
_entity_poly.pdbx_strand_id
1 'polypeptide(L)'
;MQKLEQIYEGKAKKVFKTDDPELLIVDYKDDATAFNGLKKGTILGKGVINNQMTNRLMAKMEKAGIPTHFVKELSQRETLVKRVSIVPLEVIVRNISAGSFAKRYGVEEGIVFDQPTIEFSYKNDALGDPLLNTYHALALKLATAEEIETIKNYAFAVNEVLKAFWAECGVTLVDFKLEFGKVADGSIMLADEISPDTCRLWDAKTHEKLDKDRFRRDLGGVEDAYAEIMKRLLDHDAQ
;
A
#
# COMPACT_ATOMS: atom_id res chain seq x y z
N MET A 1 -9.44 -13.80 -21.47
CA MET A 1 -8.49 -12.73 -21.12
C MET A 1 -7.09 -13.27 -21.28
N GLN A 2 -6.34 -12.73 -22.19
CA GLN A 2 -4.99 -13.17 -22.52
C GLN A 2 -3.98 -12.17 -21.95
N LYS A 3 -2.92 -12.65 -21.27
CA LYS A 3 -1.77 -11.85 -20.84
C LYS A 3 -0.91 -11.55 -22.07
N LEU A 4 -0.61 -10.27 -22.29
CA LEU A 4 0.19 -9.80 -23.42
C LEU A 4 1.56 -9.28 -22.96
N GLU A 5 2.17 -8.31 -23.68
CA GLU A 5 3.50 -7.82 -23.35
C GLU A 5 3.57 -7.06 -22.01
N GLN A 6 4.73 -7.16 -21.38
CA GLN A 6 5.06 -6.38 -20.18
C GLN A 6 5.24 -4.90 -20.56
N ILE A 7 4.56 -4.01 -19.84
CA ILE A 7 4.63 -2.56 -20.05
C ILE A 7 5.35 -1.81 -18.94
N TYR A 8 5.52 -2.43 -17.77
CA TYR A 8 6.19 -1.82 -16.64
C TYR A 8 6.81 -2.88 -15.74
N GLU A 9 7.94 -2.55 -15.14
CA GLU A 9 8.52 -3.31 -14.03
C GLU A 9 9.00 -2.36 -12.95
N GLY A 10 8.40 -2.50 -11.77
CA GLY A 10 8.79 -1.79 -10.56
C GLY A 10 9.61 -2.64 -9.60
N LYS A 11 9.81 -2.12 -8.40
CA LYS A 11 10.58 -2.77 -7.32
C LYS A 11 9.96 -4.10 -6.89
N ALA A 12 8.63 -4.19 -6.85
CA ALA A 12 7.90 -5.34 -6.31
C ALA A 12 6.94 -5.99 -7.30
N LYS A 13 6.71 -5.42 -8.48
CA LYS A 13 5.68 -5.82 -9.42
C LYS A 13 6.11 -5.69 -10.86
N LYS A 14 5.52 -6.53 -11.72
CA LYS A 14 5.48 -6.38 -13.18
C LYS A 14 4.05 -6.11 -13.60
N VAL A 15 3.85 -5.32 -14.65
CA VAL A 15 2.54 -5.00 -15.19
C VAL A 15 2.50 -5.39 -16.66
N PHE A 16 1.43 -6.07 -17.04
CA PHE A 16 1.23 -6.60 -18.38
C PHE A 16 -0.08 -6.07 -18.97
N LYS A 17 -0.10 -5.84 -20.27
CA LYS A 17 -1.34 -5.62 -21.03
C LYS A 17 -2.17 -6.90 -21.08
N THR A 18 -3.45 -6.71 -21.39
CA THR A 18 -4.38 -7.78 -21.75
C THR A 18 -4.99 -7.53 -23.11
N ASP A 19 -5.77 -8.48 -23.60
CA ASP A 19 -6.62 -8.34 -24.81
C ASP A 19 -7.76 -7.30 -24.61
N ASP A 20 -8.02 -6.84 -23.38
CA ASP A 20 -8.88 -5.72 -23.06
C ASP A 20 -8.04 -4.48 -22.70
N PRO A 21 -8.11 -3.36 -23.46
CA PRO A 21 -7.29 -2.19 -23.21
C PRO A 21 -7.56 -1.49 -21.87
N GLU A 22 -8.73 -1.72 -21.25
CA GLU A 22 -9.09 -1.14 -19.95
C GLU A 22 -8.61 -1.97 -18.76
N LEU A 23 -7.98 -3.12 -19.01
CA LEU A 23 -7.55 -4.05 -17.98
C LEU A 23 -6.06 -4.35 -18.09
N LEU A 24 -5.42 -4.54 -16.93
CA LEU A 24 -4.02 -4.92 -16.80
C LEU A 24 -3.88 -6.14 -15.89
N ILE A 25 -2.78 -6.87 -16.04
CA ILE A 25 -2.37 -7.91 -15.09
C ILE A 25 -1.16 -7.40 -14.32
N VAL A 26 -1.27 -7.47 -12.99
CA VAL A 26 -0.17 -7.18 -12.05
C VAL A 26 0.37 -8.51 -11.54
N ASP A 27 1.68 -8.71 -11.67
CA ASP A 27 2.41 -9.90 -11.21
C ASP A 27 3.37 -9.48 -10.09
N TYR A 28 3.21 -10.06 -8.91
CA TYR A 28 3.94 -9.69 -7.71
C TYR A 28 5.23 -10.49 -7.55
N LYS A 29 6.33 -9.77 -7.29
CA LYS A 29 7.68 -10.30 -7.14
C LYS A 29 8.06 -10.51 -5.68
N ASP A 30 9.05 -11.37 -5.45
CA ASP A 30 9.68 -11.55 -4.14
C ASP A 30 10.82 -10.54 -3.87
N ASP A 31 11.17 -9.72 -4.87
CA ASP A 31 12.17 -8.67 -4.71
C ASP A 31 11.74 -7.67 -3.63
N ALA A 32 12.67 -7.35 -2.76
CA ALA A 32 12.51 -6.35 -1.70
C ALA A 32 13.57 -5.26 -1.83
N THR A 33 13.13 -4.02 -1.72
CA THR A 33 14.03 -2.87 -1.68
C THR A 33 13.67 -1.95 -0.53
N ALA A 34 14.66 -1.27 0.04
CA ALA A 34 14.49 -0.24 1.04
C ALA A 34 15.44 0.94 0.78
N PHE A 35 15.15 2.10 1.39
CA PHE A 35 15.98 3.30 1.30
C PHE A 35 16.28 3.72 -0.15
N ASN A 36 15.22 3.89 -0.97
CA ASN A 36 15.31 4.24 -2.40
C ASN A 36 16.22 3.29 -3.20
N GLY A 37 16.15 1.99 -2.91
CA GLY A 37 16.90 0.95 -3.62
C GLY A 37 18.35 0.77 -3.18
N LEU A 38 18.80 1.47 -2.14
CA LEU A 38 20.13 1.26 -1.56
C LEU A 38 20.25 -0.12 -0.88
N LYS A 39 19.16 -0.62 -0.29
CA LYS A 39 19.09 -1.98 0.23
C LYS A 39 18.23 -2.83 -0.69
N LYS A 40 18.78 -3.95 -1.14
CA LYS A 40 18.11 -4.91 -2.02
C LYS A 40 18.21 -6.30 -1.43
N GLY A 41 17.19 -7.13 -1.68
CA GLY A 41 17.15 -8.53 -1.26
C GLY A 41 15.92 -9.22 -1.82
N THR A 42 15.74 -10.46 -1.41
CA THR A 42 14.57 -11.28 -1.73
C THR A 42 13.93 -11.73 -0.43
N ILE A 43 12.62 -11.66 -0.36
CA ILE A 43 11.82 -12.22 0.75
C ILE A 43 10.96 -13.32 0.11
N LEU A 44 11.30 -14.58 0.39
CA LEU A 44 10.63 -15.72 -0.24
C LEU A 44 9.13 -15.75 0.10
N GLY A 45 8.30 -15.89 -0.93
CA GLY A 45 6.84 -15.92 -0.77
C GLY A 45 6.17 -14.55 -0.63
N LYS A 46 6.94 -13.47 -0.53
CA LYS A 46 6.41 -12.12 -0.38
C LYS A 46 5.40 -11.75 -1.46
N GLY A 47 5.69 -12.07 -2.72
CA GLY A 47 4.81 -11.76 -3.85
C GLY A 47 3.45 -12.46 -3.73
N VAL A 48 3.42 -13.70 -3.26
CA VAL A 48 2.16 -14.43 -2.99
C VAL A 48 1.37 -13.74 -1.89
N ILE A 49 2.01 -13.45 -0.76
CA ILE A 49 1.37 -12.81 0.40
C ILE A 49 0.84 -11.42 0.04
N ASN A 50 1.66 -10.59 -0.61
CA ASN A 50 1.26 -9.24 -1.00
C ASN A 50 0.09 -9.26 -1.98
N ASN A 51 0.10 -10.15 -2.98
CA ASN A 51 -1.00 -10.29 -3.93
C ASN A 51 -2.30 -10.69 -3.23
N GLN A 52 -2.28 -11.77 -2.46
CA GLN A 52 -3.48 -12.30 -1.80
C GLN A 52 -4.03 -11.34 -0.74
N MET A 53 -3.16 -10.71 0.05
CA MET A 53 -3.57 -9.72 1.05
C MET A 53 -4.19 -8.49 0.40
N THR A 54 -3.53 -7.95 -0.64
CA THR A 54 -4.05 -6.80 -1.40
C THR A 54 -5.43 -7.10 -1.97
N ASN A 55 -5.63 -8.25 -2.61
CA ASN A 55 -6.91 -8.63 -3.21
C ASN A 55 -8.04 -8.67 -2.16
N ARG A 56 -7.79 -9.28 -0.99
CA ARG A 56 -8.77 -9.38 0.09
C ARG A 56 -9.09 -8.03 0.71
N LEU A 57 -8.07 -7.22 0.96
CA LEU A 57 -8.25 -5.89 1.53
C LEU A 57 -8.94 -4.94 0.55
N MET A 58 -8.60 -4.96 -0.74
CA MET A 58 -9.32 -4.17 -1.74
C MET A 58 -10.79 -4.59 -1.89
N ALA A 59 -11.10 -5.88 -1.83
CA ALA A 59 -12.48 -6.34 -1.80
C ALA A 59 -13.24 -5.86 -0.55
N LYS A 60 -12.57 -5.74 0.62
CA LYS A 60 -13.16 -5.12 1.82
C LYS A 60 -13.40 -3.62 1.62
N MET A 61 -12.48 -2.91 0.95
CA MET A 61 -12.65 -1.48 0.62
C MET A 61 -13.86 -1.27 -0.28
N GLU A 62 -14.04 -2.09 -1.32
CA GLU A 62 -15.21 -1.99 -2.21
C GLU A 62 -16.54 -2.23 -1.46
N LYS A 63 -16.59 -3.19 -0.53
CA LYS A 63 -17.75 -3.41 0.35
C LYS A 63 -18.03 -2.20 1.25
N ALA A 64 -17.02 -1.44 1.61
CA ALA A 64 -17.14 -0.19 2.37
C ALA A 64 -17.43 1.04 1.49
N GLY A 65 -17.64 0.87 0.18
CA GLY A 65 -17.95 1.96 -0.74
C GLY A 65 -16.74 2.74 -1.25
N ILE A 66 -15.52 2.23 -1.04
CA ILE A 66 -14.29 2.84 -1.55
C ILE A 66 -13.91 2.14 -2.87
N PRO A 67 -13.93 2.85 -4.01
CA PRO A 67 -13.63 2.25 -5.30
C PRO A 67 -12.16 1.84 -5.40
N THR A 68 -11.91 0.65 -5.96
CA THR A 68 -10.56 0.14 -6.17
C THR A 68 -10.33 -0.28 -7.62
N HIS A 69 -9.06 -0.44 -8.00
CA HIS A 69 -8.70 -0.97 -9.31
C HIS A 69 -8.81 -2.50 -9.38
N PHE A 70 -9.03 -3.18 -8.28
CA PHE A 70 -9.14 -4.64 -8.21
C PHE A 70 -10.31 -5.15 -9.05
N VAL A 71 -10.09 -6.21 -9.81
CA VAL A 71 -11.14 -6.92 -10.57
C VAL A 71 -11.27 -8.35 -10.08
N LYS A 72 -10.19 -9.12 -10.14
CA LYS A 72 -10.16 -10.49 -9.61
C LYS A 72 -8.75 -11.04 -9.51
N GLU A 73 -8.54 -11.98 -8.61
CA GLU A 73 -7.34 -12.81 -8.54
C GLU A 73 -7.29 -13.76 -9.73
N LEU A 74 -6.14 -13.88 -10.38
CA LEU A 74 -5.90 -14.80 -11.49
C LEU A 74 -5.07 -16.01 -11.06
N SER A 75 -4.09 -15.78 -10.17
CA SER A 75 -3.24 -16.81 -9.58
C SER A 75 -2.75 -16.34 -8.21
N GLN A 76 -1.93 -17.14 -7.55
CA GLN A 76 -1.31 -16.76 -6.28
C GLN A 76 -0.49 -15.45 -6.36
N ARG A 77 0.04 -15.09 -7.55
CA ARG A 77 0.89 -13.91 -7.77
C ARG A 77 0.29 -12.88 -8.70
N GLU A 78 -0.77 -13.21 -9.42
CA GLU A 78 -1.31 -12.36 -10.46
C GLU A 78 -2.74 -11.92 -10.15
N THR A 79 -2.98 -10.64 -10.39
CA THR A 79 -4.29 -10.01 -10.24
C THR A 79 -4.65 -9.22 -11.47
N LEU A 80 -5.89 -9.36 -11.92
CA LEU A 80 -6.50 -8.51 -12.92
C LEU A 80 -6.97 -7.22 -12.25
N VAL A 81 -6.57 -6.09 -12.83
CA VAL A 81 -6.90 -4.76 -12.33
C VAL A 81 -7.41 -3.87 -13.46
N LYS A 82 -8.21 -2.86 -13.11
CA LYS A 82 -8.57 -1.78 -14.03
C LYS A 82 -7.32 -0.98 -14.39
N ARG A 83 -7.22 -0.57 -15.65
CA ARG A 83 -6.17 0.36 -16.07
C ARG A 83 -6.47 1.73 -15.48
N VAL A 84 -5.49 2.27 -14.77
CA VAL A 84 -5.56 3.61 -14.20
C VAL A 84 -4.32 4.42 -14.59
N SER A 85 -4.48 5.73 -14.71
CA SER A 85 -3.38 6.68 -14.73
C SER A 85 -3.05 7.06 -13.28
N ILE A 86 -1.92 6.63 -12.77
CA ILE A 86 -1.54 6.90 -11.37
C ILE A 86 -1.41 8.41 -11.15
N VAL A 87 -2.09 8.92 -10.13
CA VAL A 87 -1.86 10.26 -9.62
C VAL A 87 -0.46 10.26 -8.98
N PRO A 88 0.45 11.16 -9.37
CA PRO A 88 1.86 11.06 -8.95
C PRO A 88 2.07 11.53 -7.50
N LEU A 89 1.26 11.00 -6.60
CA LEU A 89 1.30 11.23 -5.15
C LEU A 89 1.35 9.90 -4.41
N GLU A 90 2.30 9.74 -3.50
CA GLU A 90 2.18 8.78 -2.41
C GLU A 90 1.40 9.43 -1.27
N VAL A 91 0.43 8.71 -0.75
CA VAL A 91 -0.48 9.19 0.32
C VAL A 91 -0.24 8.35 1.55
N ILE A 92 0.26 8.96 2.62
CA ILE A 92 0.62 8.27 3.84
C ILE A 92 -0.29 8.72 4.97
N VAL A 93 -1.01 7.76 5.56
CA VAL A 93 -1.82 8.00 6.77
C VAL A 93 -1.14 7.35 7.96
N ARG A 94 -1.03 8.10 9.08
CA ARG A 94 -0.38 7.60 10.30
C ARG A 94 -1.28 7.76 11.51
N ASN A 95 -1.40 6.68 12.25
CA ASN A 95 -2.09 6.61 13.54
C ASN A 95 -1.10 6.70 14.71
N ILE A 96 0.15 6.28 14.48
CA ILE A 96 1.19 6.17 15.51
C ILE A 96 2.51 6.65 14.89
N SER A 97 3.34 7.33 15.69
CA SER A 97 4.67 7.78 15.24
C SER A 97 5.59 6.59 14.95
N ALA A 98 6.13 6.55 13.74
CA ALA A 98 7.10 5.51 13.34
C ALA A 98 7.95 5.96 12.15
N GLY A 99 9.06 5.26 11.93
CA GLY A 99 9.88 5.37 10.73
C GLY A 99 10.31 6.79 10.40
N SER A 100 10.03 7.23 9.16
CA SER A 100 10.45 8.56 8.68
C SER A 100 9.79 9.72 9.42
N PHE A 101 8.58 9.54 9.97
CA PHE A 101 7.91 10.56 10.78
C PHE A 101 8.69 10.79 12.08
N ALA A 102 8.94 9.74 12.85
CA ALA A 102 9.68 9.83 14.11
C ALA A 102 11.07 10.44 13.90
N LYS A 103 11.78 9.98 12.87
CA LYS A 103 13.12 10.51 12.54
C LYS A 103 13.08 11.98 12.13
N ARG A 104 12.11 12.40 11.31
CA ARG A 104 12.02 13.76 10.75
C ARG A 104 11.69 14.80 11.82
N TYR A 105 10.79 14.45 12.73
CA TYR A 105 10.31 15.37 13.77
C TYR A 105 11.03 15.19 15.11
N GLY A 106 11.97 14.24 15.22
CA GLY A 106 12.74 14.01 16.45
C GLY A 106 11.89 13.51 17.61
N VAL A 107 10.84 12.75 17.31
CA VAL A 107 9.94 12.17 18.31
C VAL A 107 10.17 10.67 18.45
N GLU A 108 9.80 10.10 19.60
CA GLU A 108 9.88 8.65 19.83
C GLU A 108 8.92 7.88 18.92
N GLU A 109 9.26 6.64 18.58
CA GLU A 109 8.31 5.68 17.98
C GLU A 109 7.27 5.25 19.02
N GLY A 110 6.03 5.03 18.56
CA GLY A 110 4.97 4.48 19.41
C GLY A 110 4.05 5.52 20.03
N ILE A 111 4.23 6.82 19.75
CA ILE A 111 3.28 7.85 20.19
C ILE A 111 2.00 7.70 19.37
N VAL A 112 0.90 7.37 20.05
CA VAL A 112 -0.44 7.32 19.45
C VAL A 112 -0.96 8.72 19.24
N PHE A 113 -1.42 9.02 18.04
CA PHE A 113 -1.98 10.35 17.73
C PHE A 113 -3.46 10.43 18.13
N ASP A 114 -3.89 11.56 18.65
CA ASP A 114 -5.31 11.83 18.95
C ASP A 114 -6.16 11.76 17.68
N GLN A 115 -5.59 12.21 16.55
CA GLN A 115 -6.18 12.11 15.22
C GLN A 115 -5.13 11.62 14.23
N PRO A 116 -5.51 10.81 13.23
CA PRO A 116 -4.57 10.36 12.22
C PRO A 116 -4.04 11.56 11.41
N THR A 117 -2.76 11.50 11.05
CA THR A 117 -2.16 12.47 10.15
C THR A 117 -2.22 11.99 8.72
N ILE A 118 -2.17 12.91 7.75
CA ILE A 118 -2.00 12.60 6.35
C ILE A 118 -0.81 13.37 5.78
N GLU A 119 0.04 12.67 5.03
CA GLU A 119 1.20 13.23 4.34
C GLU A 119 1.10 12.91 2.85
N PHE A 120 1.64 13.79 2.02
CA PHE A 120 1.84 13.55 0.58
C PHE A 120 3.32 13.56 0.26
N SER A 121 3.74 12.64 -0.61
CA SER A 121 5.04 12.68 -1.27
C SER A 121 4.85 12.73 -2.79
N TYR A 122 5.72 13.46 -3.47
CA TYR A 122 5.78 13.39 -4.92
C TYR A 122 6.36 12.05 -5.33
N LYS A 123 5.55 11.22 -6.00
CA LYS A 123 5.98 9.91 -6.51
C LYS A 123 6.96 10.10 -7.65
N ASN A 124 8.23 10.22 -7.30
CA ASN A 124 9.34 10.40 -8.23
C ASN A 124 10.63 9.81 -7.63
N ASP A 125 10.93 8.57 -7.99
CA ASP A 125 12.10 7.82 -7.49
C ASP A 125 13.42 8.59 -7.69
N ALA A 126 13.55 9.33 -8.81
CA ALA A 126 14.78 10.11 -9.10
C ALA A 126 15.01 11.27 -8.12
N LEU A 127 13.93 11.77 -7.52
CA LEU A 127 13.97 12.83 -6.51
C LEU A 127 13.90 12.28 -5.08
N GLY A 128 13.78 10.96 -4.90
CA GLY A 128 13.66 10.32 -3.60
C GLY A 128 12.30 10.53 -2.92
N ASP A 129 11.23 10.65 -3.71
CA ASP A 129 9.85 10.81 -3.26
C ASP A 129 9.68 11.92 -2.19
N PRO A 130 10.04 13.19 -2.51
CA PRO A 130 10.07 14.26 -1.52
C PRO A 130 8.69 14.56 -0.98
N LEU A 131 8.63 14.82 0.34
CA LEU A 131 7.41 15.32 0.97
C LEU A 131 6.97 16.65 0.35
N LEU A 132 5.65 16.76 0.17
CA LEU A 132 5.03 18.02 -0.26
C LEU A 132 3.69 18.24 0.47
N ASN A 133 3.22 19.47 0.47
CA ASN A 133 1.89 19.80 0.92
C ASN A 133 0.94 19.99 -0.28
N THR A 134 -0.34 20.21 0.02
CA THR A 134 -1.38 20.43 -1.00
C THR A 134 -1.04 21.56 -1.98
N TYR A 135 -0.49 22.66 -1.49
CA TYR A 135 -0.14 23.81 -2.34
C TYR A 135 1.00 23.48 -3.31
N HIS A 136 1.98 22.67 -2.88
CA HIS A 136 3.03 22.18 -3.77
C HIS A 136 2.45 21.25 -4.85
N ALA A 137 1.54 20.34 -4.48
CA ALA A 137 0.89 19.44 -5.44
C ALA A 137 0.11 20.22 -6.51
N LEU A 138 -0.61 21.26 -6.11
CA LEU A 138 -1.34 22.16 -7.03
C LEU A 138 -0.39 22.96 -7.92
N ALA A 139 0.65 23.57 -7.36
CA ALA A 139 1.62 24.37 -8.11
C ALA A 139 2.37 23.53 -9.16
N LEU A 140 2.68 22.28 -8.84
CA LEU A 140 3.32 21.33 -9.75
C LEU A 140 2.33 20.62 -10.68
N LYS A 141 1.03 20.92 -10.57
CA LYS A 141 -0.05 20.30 -11.37
C LYS A 141 -0.07 18.76 -11.29
N LEU A 142 0.25 18.21 -10.12
CA LEU A 142 0.24 16.78 -9.89
C LEU A 142 -1.19 16.23 -9.73
N ALA A 143 -2.08 17.04 -9.18
CA ALA A 143 -3.50 16.76 -9.04
C ALA A 143 -4.29 18.09 -8.92
N THR A 144 -5.60 18.05 -9.15
CA THR A 144 -6.49 19.18 -8.87
C THR A 144 -6.88 19.24 -7.40
N ALA A 145 -7.48 20.35 -6.97
CA ALA A 145 -7.95 20.49 -5.58
C ALA A 145 -9.05 19.46 -5.26
N GLU A 146 -9.95 19.22 -6.19
CA GLU A 146 -11.04 18.22 -6.05
C GLU A 146 -10.49 16.80 -5.97
N GLU A 147 -9.47 16.48 -6.78
CA GLU A 147 -8.79 15.18 -6.74
C GLU A 147 -8.10 14.97 -5.39
N ILE A 148 -7.41 15.99 -4.87
CA ILE A 148 -6.74 15.91 -3.57
C ILE A 148 -7.74 15.70 -2.44
N GLU A 149 -8.88 16.42 -2.43
CA GLU A 149 -9.92 16.23 -1.41
C GLU A 149 -10.56 14.84 -1.51
N THR A 150 -10.81 14.35 -2.72
CA THR A 150 -11.31 12.97 -2.94
C THR A 150 -10.32 11.94 -2.39
N ILE A 151 -9.03 12.09 -2.71
CA ILE A 151 -7.96 11.20 -2.22
C ILE A 151 -7.87 11.23 -0.69
N LYS A 152 -7.94 12.41 -0.06
CA LYS A 152 -7.93 12.54 1.41
C LYS A 152 -9.11 11.80 2.04
N ASN A 153 -10.31 12.01 1.51
CA ASN A 153 -11.53 11.36 2.01
C ASN A 153 -11.43 9.83 1.90
N TYR A 154 -10.96 9.31 0.76
CA TYR A 154 -10.74 7.88 0.62
C TYR A 154 -9.62 7.35 1.53
N ALA A 155 -8.52 8.08 1.67
CA ALA A 155 -7.42 7.65 2.54
C ALA A 155 -7.83 7.53 4.00
N PHE A 156 -8.62 8.47 4.53
CA PHE A 156 -9.16 8.37 5.87
C PHE A 156 -10.24 7.28 6.01
N ALA A 157 -11.09 7.09 5.00
CA ALA A 157 -12.05 5.98 4.99
C ALA A 157 -11.33 4.62 4.98
N VAL A 158 -10.28 4.46 4.18
CA VAL A 158 -9.39 3.28 4.20
C VAL A 158 -8.79 3.07 5.59
N ASN A 159 -8.34 4.15 6.25
CA ASN A 159 -7.78 4.06 7.60
C ASN A 159 -8.77 3.45 8.59
N GLU A 160 -10.02 3.91 8.59
CA GLU A 160 -11.04 3.39 9.53
C GLU A 160 -11.33 1.90 9.26
N VAL A 161 -11.47 1.51 8.00
CA VAL A 161 -11.68 0.10 7.63
C VAL A 161 -10.49 -0.77 8.05
N LEU A 162 -9.26 -0.34 7.75
CA LEU A 162 -8.05 -1.10 8.09
C LEU A 162 -7.81 -1.18 9.60
N LYS A 163 -8.03 -0.08 10.35
CA LYS A 163 -7.89 -0.08 11.81
C LYS A 163 -8.81 -1.09 12.46
N ALA A 164 -10.10 -1.06 12.10
CA ALA A 164 -11.09 -2.00 12.63
C ALA A 164 -10.71 -3.45 12.30
N PHE A 165 -10.42 -3.72 11.03
CA PHE A 165 -10.04 -5.05 10.56
C PHE A 165 -8.79 -5.60 11.27
N TRP A 166 -7.71 -4.82 11.32
CA TRP A 166 -6.47 -5.28 11.94
C TRP A 166 -6.60 -5.45 13.46
N ALA A 167 -7.42 -4.62 14.12
CA ALA A 167 -7.70 -4.78 15.55
C ALA A 167 -8.37 -6.14 15.85
N GLU A 168 -9.33 -6.56 15.01
CA GLU A 168 -9.96 -7.89 15.11
C GLU A 168 -8.95 -9.03 14.89
N CYS A 169 -7.92 -8.80 14.06
CA CYS A 169 -6.80 -9.74 13.86
C CYS A 169 -5.74 -9.70 14.96
N GLY A 170 -5.92 -8.91 16.04
CA GLY A 170 -4.92 -8.72 17.11
C GLY A 170 -3.68 -7.96 16.62
N VAL A 171 -3.84 -7.05 15.67
CA VAL A 171 -2.77 -6.26 15.05
C VAL A 171 -3.07 -4.77 15.19
N THR A 172 -2.05 -3.99 15.48
CA THR A 172 -2.11 -2.53 15.50
C THR A 172 -1.65 -1.97 14.15
N LEU A 173 -2.52 -1.24 13.46
CA LEU A 173 -2.18 -0.48 12.27
C LEU A 173 -1.49 0.82 12.67
N VAL A 174 -0.20 0.91 12.40
CA VAL A 174 0.64 2.07 12.74
C VAL A 174 0.51 3.16 11.69
N ASP A 175 0.86 2.86 10.48
CA ASP A 175 0.74 3.73 9.31
C ASP A 175 0.69 2.89 8.02
N PHE A 176 0.34 3.55 6.94
CA PHE A 176 0.36 2.93 5.61
C PHE A 176 0.50 3.97 4.51
N LYS A 177 0.99 3.52 3.35
CA LYS A 177 1.10 4.27 2.10
C LYS A 177 0.08 3.75 1.11
N LEU A 178 -0.65 4.65 0.46
CA LEU A 178 -1.58 4.37 -0.64
C LEU A 178 -1.15 5.10 -1.90
N GLU A 179 -1.57 4.57 -3.03
CA GLU A 179 -1.54 5.25 -4.32
C GLU A 179 -2.94 5.24 -4.93
N PHE A 180 -3.27 6.29 -5.64
CA PHE A 180 -4.56 6.44 -6.31
C PHE A 180 -4.36 6.63 -7.81
N GLY A 181 -5.34 6.22 -8.58
CA GLY A 181 -5.31 6.39 -10.02
C GLY A 181 -6.63 6.90 -10.57
N LYS A 182 -6.59 7.42 -11.78
CA LYS A 182 -7.74 7.87 -12.55
C LYS A 182 -8.07 6.88 -13.66
N VAL A 183 -9.32 6.48 -13.78
CA VAL A 183 -9.83 5.76 -14.95
C VAL A 183 -10.19 6.73 -16.07
N ALA A 184 -10.60 6.21 -17.21
CA ALA A 184 -10.84 7.00 -18.44
C ALA A 184 -11.89 8.11 -18.26
N ASP A 185 -12.87 7.95 -17.39
CA ASP A 185 -13.89 8.96 -17.10
C ASP A 185 -13.44 10.03 -16.09
N GLY A 186 -12.20 9.93 -15.58
CA GLY A 186 -11.59 10.85 -14.62
C GLY A 186 -11.87 10.53 -13.16
N SER A 187 -12.67 9.50 -12.87
CA SER A 187 -12.94 9.12 -11.47
C SER A 187 -11.70 8.54 -10.80
N ILE A 188 -11.53 8.88 -9.51
CA ILE A 188 -10.43 8.44 -8.66
C ILE A 188 -10.78 7.10 -8.02
N MET A 189 -9.81 6.20 -7.98
CA MET A 189 -9.91 4.95 -7.24
C MET A 189 -8.59 4.58 -6.57
N LEU A 190 -8.68 3.76 -5.52
CA LEU A 190 -7.53 3.18 -4.86
C LEU A 190 -6.83 2.18 -5.80
N ALA A 191 -5.54 2.32 -5.93
CA ALA A 191 -4.69 1.51 -6.78
C ALA A 191 -3.49 0.94 -5.98
N ASP A 192 -2.48 0.46 -6.67
CA ASP A 192 -1.26 -0.14 -6.14
C ASP A 192 -1.55 -1.35 -5.24
N GLU A 193 -1.18 -1.30 -3.98
CA GLU A 193 -1.34 -2.42 -3.04
C GLU A 193 -1.66 -1.95 -1.61
N ILE A 194 -2.24 -2.86 -0.83
CA ILE A 194 -2.30 -2.80 0.64
C ILE A 194 -1.68 -4.09 1.16
N SER A 195 -0.48 -4.02 1.71
CA SER A 195 0.32 -5.20 2.05
C SER A 195 1.33 -4.88 3.18
N PRO A 196 2.06 -5.88 3.71
CA PRO A 196 3.15 -5.63 4.66
C PRO A 196 4.29 -4.78 4.09
N ASP A 197 4.36 -4.59 2.76
CA ASP A 197 5.31 -3.68 2.11
C ASP A 197 4.91 -2.20 2.27
N THR A 198 3.61 -1.92 2.32
CA THR A 198 3.05 -0.56 2.36
C THR A 198 2.44 -0.19 3.71
N CYS A 199 2.22 -1.14 4.61
CA CYS A 199 1.68 -0.95 5.95
C CYS A 199 2.73 -1.25 7.01
N ARG A 200 2.74 -0.49 8.12
CA ARG A 200 3.36 -0.91 9.38
C ARG A 200 2.32 -1.55 10.27
N LEU A 201 2.56 -2.80 10.58
CA LEU A 201 1.65 -3.69 11.31
C LEU A 201 2.40 -4.26 12.51
N TRP A 202 1.95 -3.92 13.73
CA TRP A 202 2.57 -4.42 14.95
C TRP A 202 1.62 -5.39 15.67
N ASP A 203 2.17 -6.43 16.24
CA ASP A 203 1.40 -7.27 17.17
C ASP A 203 0.82 -6.40 18.29
N ALA A 204 -0.48 -6.51 18.54
CA ALA A 204 -1.19 -5.62 19.46
C ALA A 204 -0.74 -5.79 20.95
N LYS A 205 -0.13 -6.94 21.30
CA LYS A 205 0.29 -7.25 22.65
C LYS A 205 1.80 -7.04 22.86
N THR A 206 2.60 -7.51 21.90
CA THR A 206 4.06 -7.53 22.03
C THR A 206 4.74 -6.36 21.35
N HIS A 207 4.01 -5.63 20.49
CA HIS A 207 4.53 -4.58 19.58
C HIS A 207 5.60 -5.08 18.59
N GLU A 208 5.68 -6.41 18.41
CA GLU A 208 6.56 -7.00 17.41
C GLU A 208 6.13 -6.59 16.01
N LYS A 209 7.10 -6.30 15.16
CA LYS A 209 6.85 -5.84 13.78
C LYS A 209 6.53 -7.02 12.88
N LEU A 210 5.37 -6.96 12.21
CA LEU A 210 4.86 -8.01 11.31
C LEU A 210 4.86 -7.53 9.83
N ASP A 211 5.78 -6.65 9.50
CA ASP A 211 5.85 -5.94 8.23
C ASP A 211 7.28 -5.78 7.71
N LYS A 212 7.44 -5.04 6.63
CA LYS A 212 8.72 -4.80 5.95
C LYS A 212 9.78 -4.09 6.80
N ASP A 213 9.42 -3.51 7.95
CA ASP A 213 10.41 -2.92 8.84
C ASP A 213 11.41 -3.94 9.37
N ARG A 214 11.04 -5.24 9.44
CA ARG A 214 12.01 -6.30 9.75
C ARG A 214 13.14 -6.36 8.70
N PHE A 215 12.81 -6.23 7.42
CA PHE A 215 13.79 -6.14 6.35
C PHE A 215 14.55 -4.80 6.37
N ARG A 216 13.85 -3.67 6.54
CA ARG A 216 14.48 -2.34 6.58
C ARG A 216 15.53 -2.22 7.69
N ARG A 217 15.25 -2.81 8.85
CA ARG A 217 16.01 -2.64 10.11
C ARG A 217 16.86 -3.86 10.50
N ASP A 218 16.98 -4.86 9.62
CA ASP A 218 17.76 -6.10 9.85
C ASP A 218 17.35 -6.84 11.13
N LEU A 219 16.04 -6.93 11.42
CA LEU A 219 15.53 -7.58 12.63
C LEU A 219 15.44 -9.10 12.51
N GLY A 220 15.67 -9.67 11.33
CA GLY A 220 15.51 -11.10 11.04
C GLY A 220 14.05 -11.56 11.01
N GLY A 221 13.80 -12.84 10.66
CA GLY A 221 12.48 -13.46 10.64
C GLY A 221 11.46 -12.73 9.77
N VAL A 222 11.88 -12.21 8.61
CA VAL A 222 11.02 -11.41 7.71
C VAL A 222 9.95 -12.30 7.12
N GLU A 223 10.32 -13.46 6.59
CA GLU A 223 9.41 -14.44 6.00
C GLU A 223 8.37 -14.94 7.01
N ASP A 224 8.81 -15.21 8.25
CA ASP A 224 7.92 -15.65 9.33
C ASP A 224 6.90 -14.56 9.69
N ALA A 225 7.31 -13.29 9.73
CA ALA A 225 6.43 -12.16 9.98
C ALA A 225 5.37 -11.99 8.88
N TYR A 226 5.76 -12.14 7.61
CA TYR A 226 4.83 -12.11 6.48
C TYR A 226 3.85 -13.28 6.51
N ALA A 227 4.33 -14.48 6.85
CA ALA A 227 3.48 -15.66 7.01
C ALA A 227 2.49 -15.49 8.16
N GLU A 228 2.94 -14.97 9.30
CA GLU A 228 2.11 -14.72 10.48
C GLU A 228 0.99 -13.71 10.19
N ILE A 229 1.32 -12.57 9.58
CA ILE A 229 0.30 -11.56 9.28
C ILE A 229 -0.72 -12.07 8.25
N MET A 230 -0.27 -12.87 7.26
CA MET A 230 -1.18 -13.50 6.30
C MET A 230 -2.08 -14.54 6.98
N LYS A 231 -1.53 -15.34 7.90
CA LYS A 231 -2.30 -16.32 8.68
C LYS A 231 -3.40 -15.63 9.49
N ARG A 232 -3.09 -14.55 10.20
CA ARG A 232 -4.11 -13.79 10.98
C ARG A 232 -5.23 -13.26 10.12
N LEU A 233 -4.91 -12.77 8.92
CA LEU A 233 -5.92 -12.34 7.96
C LEU A 233 -6.82 -13.50 7.52
N LEU A 234 -6.24 -14.66 7.20
CA LEU A 234 -6.99 -15.84 6.76
C LEU A 234 -7.85 -16.43 7.89
N ASP A 235 -7.31 -16.48 9.10
CA ASP A 235 -8.04 -16.96 10.29
C ASP A 235 -9.27 -16.08 10.57
N HIS A 236 -9.16 -14.76 10.37
CA HIS A 236 -10.28 -13.83 10.49
C HIS A 236 -11.32 -14.04 9.38
N ASP A 237 -10.90 -14.19 8.11
CA ASP A 237 -11.82 -14.38 6.98
C ASP A 237 -12.57 -15.75 7.04
N ALA A 238 -12.11 -16.69 7.86
CA ALA A 238 -12.73 -18.01 8.05
C ALA A 238 -13.82 -18.02 9.14
N GLN A 239 -13.97 -16.93 9.92
CA GLN A 239 -14.99 -16.77 10.95
C GLN A 239 -16.28 -16.19 10.40
#